data_e528894c2ea51d8c79cb494a34b169ea
#
_entry.id   e528894c2ea51d8c79cb494a34b169ea
#
_cell.length_a   1.000
_cell.length_b   1.000
_cell.length_c   1.000
_cell.angle_alpha   90.00
_cell.angle_beta   90.00
_cell.angle_gamma   90.00
#
_symmetry.space_group_name_H-M   'P 1'
#
loop_
_entity.id
_entity.type
_entity.pdbx_description
1 polymer ?
#
loop_
_entity_poly.entity_id
_entity_poly.type
_entity_poly.pdbx_seq_one_letter_code
_entity_poly.pdbx_strand_id
1 'polypeptide(L)'
;MQKVKIYEYESPCGKLWLAAKKGNLCLCDWAGSKNLTDTLSRLSKALDIEFILPETAPVEDKKKARPEKPAKVIVSAKKQLGQFFNGRRKTFNIPYQMAGTPFQEAVWKSLMDIPYGKSVSYADIAAKAGYPKAVRAAANACGDNALSVIIPCHRVIGSDDGLTGYGGGLGAKRYLLDLESPQQRLPFKTVTNKPARKPTAKKPAKKTTKKTVKKTPAKKPAAKKPGKKAPASDGIS
;
A
#
# COMPACT_ATOMS: atom_id res chain seq x y z
N MET A 1 12.55 21.70 3.37
CA MET A 1 11.33 20.93 3.67
C MET A 1 10.26 21.82 4.26
N GLN A 2 9.05 21.78 3.72
CA GLN A 2 7.89 22.52 4.24
C GLN A 2 7.35 21.81 5.48
N LYS A 3 7.14 22.52 6.59
CA LYS A 3 6.47 21.96 7.79
C LYS A 3 4.97 21.80 7.54
N VAL A 4 4.44 20.63 7.82
CA VAL A 4 3.03 20.27 7.62
C VAL A 4 2.45 19.71 8.91
N LYS A 5 1.43 20.40 9.43
CA LYS A 5 0.78 20.00 10.68
C LYS A 5 -0.19 18.84 10.45
N ILE A 6 -0.16 17.86 11.37
CA ILE A 6 -1.14 16.79 11.45
C ILE A 6 -2.32 17.24 12.32
N TYR A 7 -3.53 16.99 11.83
CA TYR A 7 -4.79 17.24 12.49
C TYR A 7 -5.49 15.93 12.81
N GLU A 8 -5.96 15.77 14.02
CA GLU A 8 -6.70 14.59 14.44
C GLU A 8 -8.18 14.69 14.09
N TYR A 9 -8.78 13.54 13.77
CA TYR A 9 -10.20 13.35 13.60
C TYR A 9 -10.63 12.07 14.32
N GLU A 10 -11.52 12.21 15.31
CA GLU A 10 -12.11 11.08 16.02
C GLU A 10 -13.25 10.50 15.19
N SER A 11 -13.12 9.24 14.80
CA SER A 11 -14.18 8.50 14.12
C SER A 11 -14.78 7.44 15.06
N PRO A 12 -15.97 6.91 14.74
CA PRO A 12 -16.59 5.85 15.57
C PRO A 12 -15.76 4.55 15.67
N CYS A 13 -14.80 4.34 14.76
CA CYS A 13 -14.00 3.12 14.72
C CYS A 13 -12.49 3.38 14.87
N GLY A 14 -12.10 4.57 15.35
CA GLY A 14 -10.72 4.92 15.65
C GLY A 14 -10.34 6.34 15.20
N LYS A 15 -9.17 6.77 15.64
CA LYS A 15 -8.61 8.09 15.35
C LYS A 15 -7.93 8.10 13.99
N LEU A 16 -8.21 9.10 13.16
CA LEU A 16 -7.54 9.39 11.89
C LEU A 16 -6.64 10.61 12.02
N TRP A 17 -5.49 10.56 11.38
CA TRP A 17 -4.60 11.70 11.18
C TRP A 17 -4.75 12.27 9.79
N LEU A 18 -4.92 13.58 9.71
CA LEU A 18 -5.14 14.32 8.48
C LEU A 18 -4.01 15.32 8.28
N ALA A 19 -3.43 15.37 7.08
CA ALA A 19 -2.48 16.41 6.71
C ALA A 19 -2.70 16.85 5.27
N ALA A 20 -2.33 18.11 4.98
CA ALA A 20 -2.51 18.69 3.66
C ALA A 20 -1.29 19.50 3.23
N LYS A 21 -0.94 19.44 1.95
CA LYS A 21 0.08 20.25 1.31
C LYS A 21 -0.53 21.02 0.15
N LYS A 22 -0.26 22.33 0.08
CA LYS A 22 -0.71 23.21 -1.02
C LYS A 22 -2.19 23.03 -1.40
N GLY A 23 -3.06 22.88 -0.38
CA GLY A 23 -4.51 22.74 -0.60
C GLY A 23 -4.99 21.33 -0.95
N ASN A 24 -4.10 20.35 -1.09
CA ASN A 24 -4.45 18.95 -1.33
C ASN A 24 -4.24 18.10 -0.06
N LEU A 25 -5.19 17.24 0.24
CA LEU A 25 -5.04 16.25 1.31
C LEU A 25 -3.97 15.22 0.90
N CYS A 26 -2.95 15.04 1.71
CA CYS A 26 -1.88 14.07 1.44
C CYS A 26 -1.82 12.93 2.47
N LEU A 27 -2.51 13.10 3.60
CA LEU A 27 -2.64 12.09 4.64
C LEU A 27 -4.08 12.05 5.15
N CYS A 28 -4.66 10.90 5.21
CA CYS A 28 -5.85 10.52 5.97
C CYS A 28 -5.65 9.06 6.38
N ASP A 29 -4.95 8.81 7.47
CA ASP A 29 -4.65 7.43 7.87
C ASP A 29 -4.85 7.23 9.37
N TRP A 30 -4.98 5.97 9.77
CA TRP A 30 -5.24 5.57 11.14
C TRP A 30 -4.05 5.85 12.04
N ALA A 31 -4.27 6.58 13.14
CA ALA A 31 -3.21 6.91 14.09
C ALA A 31 -2.54 5.67 14.71
N GLY A 32 -3.26 4.55 14.80
CA GLY A 32 -2.76 3.26 15.27
C GLY A 32 -2.29 2.31 14.17
N SER A 33 -2.16 2.77 12.93
CA SER A 33 -1.71 1.92 11.81
C SER A 33 -0.28 1.45 12.01
N LYS A 34 -0.05 0.15 11.82
CA LYS A 34 1.30 -0.44 11.89
C LYS A 34 2.26 0.16 10.84
N ASN A 35 1.72 0.62 9.72
CA ASN A 35 2.48 1.17 8.61
C ASN A 35 2.58 2.71 8.65
N LEU A 36 2.05 3.36 9.70
CA LEU A 36 1.97 4.82 9.74
C LEU A 36 3.35 5.49 9.64
N THR A 37 4.35 4.99 10.38
CA THR A 37 5.72 5.53 10.33
C THR A 37 6.32 5.44 8.92
N ASP A 38 6.16 4.30 8.25
CA ASP A 38 6.65 4.11 6.89
C ASP A 38 5.89 5.00 5.90
N THR A 39 4.58 5.16 6.09
CA THR A 39 3.73 6.06 5.30
C THR A 39 4.18 7.51 5.46
N LEU A 40 4.40 7.99 6.69
CA LEU A 40 4.89 9.35 6.95
C LEU A 40 6.28 9.57 6.33
N SER A 41 7.20 8.62 6.49
CA SER A 41 8.55 8.68 5.90
C SER A 41 8.51 8.75 4.37
N ARG A 42 7.68 7.93 3.74
CA ARG A 42 7.48 7.92 2.29
C ARG A 42 6.90 9.25 1.79
N LEU A 43 5.86 9.77 2.45
CA LEU A 43 5.24 11.04 2.12
C LEU A 43 6.19 12.21 2.32
N SER A 44 6.98 12.22 3.40
CA SER A 44 7.99 13.25 3.67
C SER A 44 9.00 13.36 2.53
N LYS A 45 9.52 12.23 2.06
CA LYS A 45 10.46 12.16 0.94
C LYS A 45 9.81 12.56 -0.38
N ALA A 46 8.66 11.99 -0.71
CA ALA A 46 8.01 12.20 -2.00
C ALA A 46 7.46 13.62 -2.15
N LEU A 47 7.07 14.25 -1.06
CA LEU A 47 6.44 15.57 -1.08
C LEU A 47 7.37 16.68 -0.55
N ASP A 48 8.62 16.39 -0.18
CA ASP A 48 9.54 17.35 0.45
C ASP A 48 8.89 18.10 1.62
N ILE A 49 8.39 17.34 2.62
CA ILE A 49 7.71 17.87 3.80
C ILE A 49 8.23 17.24 5.08
N GLU A 50 8.08 17.98 6.18
CA GLU A 50 8.30 17.53 7.54
C GLU A 50 6.96 17.55 8.29
N PHE A 51 6.51 16.41 8.84
CA PHE A 51 5.27 16.36 9.61
C PHE A 51 5.48 16.83 11.06
N ILE A 52 4.62 17.74 11.49
CA ILE A 52 4.51 18.14 12.90
C ILE A 52 3.42 17.26 13.53
N LEU A 53 3.85 16.35 14.41
CA LEU A 53 2.95 15.42 15.09
C LEU A 53 2.09 16.15 16.15
N PRO A 54 0.87 15.67 16.46
CA PRO A 54 -0.03 16.32 17.41
C PRO A 54 0.55 16.44 18.84
N GLU A 55 1.37 15.48 19.25
CA GLU A 55 1.95 15.39 20.60
C GLU A 55 3.23 16.24 20.76
N THR A 56 3.91 16.57 19.65
CA THR A 56 5.19 17.30 19.68
C THR A 56 5.02 18.81 19.58
N ALA A 57 3.79 19.33 19.53
CA ALA A 57 3.58 20.77 19.59
C ALA A 57 4.04 21.30 20.96
N PRO A 58 5.07 22.18 21.04
CA PRO A 58 5.60 22.69 22.29
C PRO A 58 4.48 23.25 23.17
N VAL A 59 4.50 22.92 24.47
CA VAL A 59 3.48 23.37 25.42
C VAL A 59 3.46 24.90 25.53
N GLU A 60 4.61 25.54 25.32
CA GLU A 60 4.75 26.99 25.34
C GLU A 60 4.01 27.69 24.18
N ASP A 61 3.93 27.08 23.01
CA ASP A 61 3.20 27.61 21.87
C ASP A 61 1.68 27.52 22.03
N LYS A 62 1.17 26.67 22.92
CA LYS A 62 -0.28 26.57 23.17
C LYS A 62 -0.87 27.78 23.87
N LYS A 63 -0.07 28.57 24.58
CA LYS A 63 -0.54 29.78 25.29
C LYS A 63 -0.33 31.09 24.53
N LYS A 64 0.59 31.16 23.56
CA LYS A 64 0.92 32.38 22.81
C LYS A 64 0.64 32.31 21.31
N ALA A 65 0.57 31.14 20.71
CA ALA A 65 0.24 31.01 19.30
C ALA A 65 -1.28 31.07 19.13
N ARG A 66 -1.74 32.10 18.43
CA ARG A 66 -3.09 32.13 17.86
C ARG A 66 -3.24 30.80 17.08
N PRO A 67 -4.24 29.94 17.38
CA PRO A 67 -4.34 28.64 16.73
C PRO A 67 -4.39 28.86 15.22
N GLU A 68 -3.38 28.35 14.52
CA GLU A 68 -3.34 28.44 13.06
C GLU A 68 -4.60 27.79 12.51
N LYS A 69 -5.38 28.56 11.75
CA LYS A 69 -6.64 28.06 11.19
C LYS A 69 -6.30 26.88 10.25
N PRO A 70 -6.92 25.73 10.44
CA PRO A 70 -6.67 24.59 9.58
C PRO A 70 -6.99 24.94 8.12
N ALA A 71 -6.18 24.44 7.19
CA ALA A 71 -6.40 24.65 5.77
C ALA A 71 -7.83 24.25 5.38
N LYS A 72 -8.43 24.96 4.44
CA LYS A 72 -9.82 24.73 3.99
C LYS A 72 -10.09 23.27 3.64
N VAL A 73 -9.09 22.59 3.05
CA VAL A 73 -9.18 21.16 2.70
C VAL A 73 -9.29 20.26 3.94
N ILE A 74 -8.62 20.57 5.05
CA ILE A 74 -8.73 19.82 6.32
C ILE A 74 -10.13 19.99 6.91
N VAL A 75 -10.67 21.21 6.90
CA VAL A 75 -12.05 21.48 7.37
C VAL A 75 -13.05 20.70 6.53
N SER A 76 -12.88 20.73 5.20
CA SER A 76 -13.72 19.97 4.26
C SER A 76 -13.62 18.48 4.49
N ALA A 77 -12.39 17.94 4.70
CA ALA A 77 -12.17 16.54 4.98
C ALA A 77 -12.88 16.09 6.25
N LYS A 78 -12.72 16.82 7.36
CA LYS A 78 -13.42 16.52 8.62
C LYS A 78 -14.93 16.55 8.47
N LYS A 79 -15.49 17.56 7.77
CA LYS A 79 -16.93 17.66 7.49
C LYS A 79 -17.42 16.45 6.68
N GLN A 80 -16.70 16.09 5.61
CA GLN A 80 -17.11 14.99 4.72
C GLN A 80 -16.95 13.62 5.39
N LEU A 81 -15.91 13.41 6.20
CA LEU A 81 -15.76 12.21 7.03
C LEU A 81 -16.93 12.09 8.03
N GLY A 82 -17.29 13.18 8.71
CA GLY A 82 -18.46 13.18 9.61
C GLY A 82 -19.76 12.82 8.89
N GLN A 83 -19.96 13.34 7.68
CA GLN A 83 -21.12 12.97 6.86
C GLN A 83 -21.10 11.49 6.43
N PHE A 84 -19.91 10.97 6.09
CA PHE A 84 -19.73 9.57 5.72
C PHE A 84 -20.02 8.63 6.90
N PHE A 85 -19.43 8.87 8.05
CA PHE A 85 -19.65 8.06 9.26
C PHE A 85 -21.09 8.12 9.78
N ASN A 86 -21.84 9.19 9.44
CA ASN A 86 -23.26 9.30 9.72
C ASN A 86 -24.16 8.75 8.59
N GLY A 87 -23.60 8.05 7.61
CA GLY A 87 -24.35 7.45 6.49
C GLY A 87 -24.94 8.46 5.48
N ARG A 88 -24.63 9.76 5.63
CA ARG A 88 -25.18 10.85 4.78
C ARG A 88 -24.34 11.12 3.52
N ARG A 89 -23.19 10.47 3.38
CA ARG A 89 -22.26 10.63 2.25
C ARG A 89 -21.74 9.28 1.79
N LYS A 90 -21.71 9.09 0.46
CA LYS A 90 -21.18 7.86 -0.16
C LYS A 90 -19.86 8.09 -0.93
N THR A 91 -19.59 9.34 -1.33
CA THR A 91 -18.42 9.73 -2.13
C THR A 91 -17.77 10.97 -1.55
N PHE A 92 -16.46 11.12 -1.73
CA PHE A 92 -15.69 12.28 -1.26
C PHE A 92 -15.36 13.22 -2.43
N ASN A 93 -15.56 14.51 -2.20
CA ASN A 93 -15.12 15.57 -3.10
C ASN A 93 -14.11 16.45 -2.36
N ILE A 94 -12.90 15.95 -2.24
CA ILE A 94 -11.78 16.57 -1.52
C ILE A 94 -10.59 16.55 -2.48
N PRO A 95 -9.94 17.70 -2.75
CA PRO A 95 -8.68 17.67 -3.48
C PRO A 95 -7.64 16.89 -2.68
N TYR A 96 -7.00 15.92 -3.32
CA TYR A 96 -5.98 15.09 -2.70
C TYR A 96 -4.78 14.90 -3.62
N GLN A 97 -3.66 14.50 -3.02
CA GLN A 97 -2.44 14.14 -3.72
C GLN A 97 -1.99 12.75 -3.27
N MET A 98 -1.91 11.83 -4.23
CA MET A 98 -1.26 10.55 -4.04
C MET A 98 0.27 10.73 -4.11
N ALA A 99 1.00 9.91 -3.37
CA ALA A 99 2.47 9.85 -3.44
C ALA A 99 2.90 8.40 -3.23
N GLY A 100 3.13 7.71 -4.32
CA GLY A 100 3.51 6.31 -4.38
C GLY A 100 4.30 5.99 -5.63
N THR A 101 4.70 4.74 -5.78
CA THR A 101 5.25 4.22 -7.03
C THR A 101 4.15 4.17 -8.10
N PRO A 102 4.49 4.12 -9.41
CA PRO A 102 3.50 3.95 -10.47
C PRO A 102 2.57 2.75 -10.26
N PHE A 103 3.12 1.64 -9.73
CA PHE A 103 2.32 0.46 -9.37
C PHE A 103 1.32 0.75 -8.25
N GLN A 104 1.76 1.39 -7.15
CA GLN A 104 0.88 1.74 -6.03
C GLN A 104 -0.23 2.68 -6.48
N GLU A 105 0.08 3.69 -7.29
CA GLU A 105 -0.92 4.63 -7.80
C GLU A 105 -1.93 3.95 -8.72
N ALA A 106 -1.51 3.00 -9.58
CA ALA A 106 -2.41 2.21 -10.41
C ALA A 106 -3.39 1.39 -9.55
N VAL A 107 -2.89 0.75 -8.48
CA VAL A 107 -3.73 0.04 -7.51
C VAL A 107 -4.70 1.00 -6.82
N TRP A 108 -4.23 2.15 -6.30
CA TRP A 108 -5.10 3.12 -5.60
C TRP A 108 -6.17 3.73 -6.52
N LYS A 109 -5.85 3.99 -7.79
CA LYS A 109 -6.85 4.41 -8.79
C LYS A 109 -7.92 3.34 -8.99
N SER A 110 -7.51 2.07 -9.08
CA SER A 110 -8.45 0.94 -9.21
C SER A 110 -9.37 0.78 -7.98
N LEU A 111 -8.88 1.13 -6.78
CA LEU A 111 -9.71 1.12 -5.56
C LEU A 111 -10.84 2.15 -5.62
N MET A 112 -10.60 3.31 -6.22
CA MET A 112 -11.60 4.38 -6.30
C MET A 112 -12.82 4.01 -7.16
N ASP A 113 -12.65 3.06 -8.06
CA ASP A 113 -13.72 2.57 -8.92
C ASP A 113 -14.63 1.53 -8.25
N ILE A 114 -14.31 1.11 -7.01
CA ILE A 114 -15.17 0.18 -6.27
C ILE A 114 -16.39 0.96 -5.74
N PRO A 115 -17.62 0.64 -6.15
CA PRO A 115 -18.81 1.35 -5.69
C PRO A 115 -19.00 1.23 -4.18
N TYR A 116 -19.68 2.22 -3.60
CA TYR A 116 -20.10 2.21 -2.20
C TYR A 116 -20.96 0.96 -1.92
N GLY A 117 -20.67 0.25 -0.84
CA GLY A 117 -21.37 -0.96 -0.44
C GLY A 117 -21.04 -2.20 -1.27
N LYS A 118 -20.02 -2.15 -2.11
CA LYS A 118 -19.52 -3.32 -2.85
C LYS A 118 -18.15 -3.69 -2.36
N SER A 119 -17.83 -4.99 -2.42
CA SER A 119 -16.51 -5.52 -2.12
C SER A 119 -15.96 -6.28 -3.32
N VAL A 120 -14.64 -6.30 -3.46
CA VAL A 120 -13.92 -7.03 -4.51
C VAL A 120 -12.73 -7.77 -3.90
N SER A 121 -12.19 -8.77 -4.59
CA SER A 121 -11.00 -9.47 -4.14
C SER A 121 -9.70 -8.73 -4.48
N TYR A 122 -8.61 -9.08 -3.80
CA TYR A 122 -7.28 -8.58 -4.16
C TYR A 122 -6.86 -8.99 -5.57
N ALA A 123 -7.35 -10.13 -6.08
CA ALA A 123 -7.09 -10.58 -7.44
C ALA A 123 -7.78 -9.67 -8.46
N ASP A 124 -9.02 -9.26 -8.20
CA ASP A 124 -9.75 -8.33 -9.07
C ASP A 124 -9.05 -6.97 -9.13
N ILE A 125 -8.57 -6.46 -7.98
CA ILE A 125 -7.82 -5.20 -7.96
C ILE A 125 -6.50 -5.32 -8.70
N ALA A 126 -5.75 -6.40 -8.53
CA ALA A 126 -4.51 -6.63 -9.26
C ALA A 126 -4.75 -6.68 -10.77
N ALA A 127 -5.80 -7.37 -11.22
CA ALA A 127 -6.18 -7.46 -12.63
C ALA A 127 -6.58 -6.09 -13.17
N LYS A 128 -7.43 -5.34 -12.45
CA LYS A 128 -7.90 -4.02 -12.84
C LYS A 128 -6.78 -2.98 -12.91
N ALA A 129 -5.80 -3.09 -12.02
CA ALA A 129 -4.61 -2.24 -12.04
C ALA A 129 -3.63 -2.57 -13.19
N GLY A 130 -3.89 -3.62 -13.99
CA GLY A 130 -3.03 -4.07 -15.08
C GLY A 130 -1.96 -5.08 -14.68
N TYR A 131 -2.02 -5.62 -13.47
CA TYR A 131 -1.00 -6.53 -12.92
C TYR A 131 -1.61 -7.83 -12.37
N PRO A 132 -2.31 -8.66 -13.19
CA PRO A 132 -3.10 -9.80 -12.70
C PRO A 132 -2.28 -10.85 -11.95
N LYS A 133 -0.98 -10.95 -12.22
CA LYS A 133 -0.06 -11.87 -11.52
C LYS A 133 0.50 -11.31 -10.20
N ALA A 134 0.27 -10.04 -9.88
CA ALA A 134 0.86 -9.34 -8.74
C ALA A 134 -0.09 -9.20 -7.53
N VAL A 135 -0.96 -10.18 -7.27
CA VAL A 135 -2.00 -10.11 -6.23
C VAL A 135 -1.44 -9.78 -4.84
N ARG A 136 -0.32 -10.40 -4.44
CA ARG A 136 0.32 -10.12 -3.14
C ARG A 136 0.87 -8.71 -3.06
N ALA A 137 1.47 -8.21 -4.15
CA ALA A 137 1.96 -6.84 -4.20
C ALA A 137 0.80 -5.82 -4.19
N ALA A 138 -0.32 -6.12 -4.86
CA ALA A 138 -1.52 -5.29 -4.81
C ALA A 138 -2.11 -5.24 -3.39
N ALA A 139 -2.10 -6.36 -2.65
CA ALA A 139 -2.52 -6.37 -1.26
C ALA A 139 -1.62 -5.49 -0.37
N ASN A 140 -0.31 -5.52 -0.57
CA ASN A 140 0.63 -4.63 0.12
C ASN A 140 0.36 -3.16 -0.24
N ALA A 141 0.17 -2.85 -1.53
CA ALA A 141 -0.15 -1.49 -1.99
C ALA A 141 -1.47 -0.97 -1.39
N CYS A 142 -2.48 -1.84 -1.19
CA CYS A 142 -3.70 -1.47 -0.45
C CYS A 142 -3.38 -1.08 1.00
N GLY A 143 -2.42 -1.77 1.65
CA GLY A 143 -1.96 -1.45 3.01
C GLY A 143 -1.13 -0.17 3.09
N ASP A 144 -0.49 0.24 1.99
CA ASP A 144 0.31 1.47 1.89
C ASP A 144 -0.50 2.71 1.53
N ASN A 145 -1.83 2.59 1.42
CA ASN A 145 -2.73 3.68 1.11
C ASN A 145 -2.72 4.74 2.23
N ALA A 146 -2.20 5.92 1.92
CA ALA A 146 -2.12 7.06 2.85
C ALA A 146 -3.43 7.86 2.98
N LEU A 147 -4.47 7.52 2.20
CA LEU A 147 -5.76 8.21 2.15
C LEU A 147 -6.90 7.26 2.53
N SER A 148 -6.72 6.55 3.64
CA SER A 148 -7.69 5.60 4.20
C SER A 148 -9.10 6.21 4.26
N VAL A 149 -10.13 5.41 4.01
CA VAL A 149 -11.56 5.79 3.89
C VAL A 149 -11.86 6.56 2.59
N ILE A 150 -11.07 7.56 2.24
CA ILE A 150 -11.25 8.37 1.02
C ILE A 150 -10.94 7.53 -0.21
N ILE A 151 -9.80 6.83 -0.21
CA ILE A 151 -9.51 5.75 -1.15
C ILE A 151 -9.92 4.45 -0.47
N PRO A 152 -10.95 3.75 -0.95
CA PRO A 152 -11.67 2.75 -0.17
C PRO A 152 -10.99 1.37 -0.15
N CYS A 153 -9.76 1.29 0.37
CA CYS A 153 -9.05 0.02 0.50
C CYS A 153 -9.74 -0.98 1.48
N HIS A 154 -10.65 -0.51 2.32
CA HIS A 154 -11.50 -1.36 3.16
C HIS A 154 -12.47 -2.24 2.34
N ARG A 155 -12.82 -1.85 1.11
CA ARG A 155 -13.70 -2.62 0.20
C ARG A 155 -13.00 -3.81 -0.46
N VAL A 156 -11.71 -4.01 -0.22
CA VAL A 156 -10.98 -5.17 -0.75
C VAL A 156 -10.89 -6.25 0.31
N ILE A 157 -11.36 -7.46 -0.01
CA ILE A 157 -11.44 -8.62 0.90
C ILE A 157 -10.66 -9.82 0.32
N GLY A 158 -10.48 -10.86 1.11
CA GLY A 158 -9.93 -12.13 0.64
C GLY A 158 -10.88 -12.82 -0.35
N SER A 159 -10.35 -13.71 -1.19
CA SER A 159 -11.16 -14.51 -2.13
C SER A 159 -12.08 -15.52 -1.43
N ASP A 160 -11.87 -15.75 -0.14
CA ASP A 160 -12.66 -16.60 0.75
C ASP A 160 -13.67 -15.80 1.59
N ASP A 161 -13.96 -14.55 1.19
CA ASP A 161 -14.72 -13.54 1.94
C ASP A 161 -14.11 -13.22 3.31
N GLY A 162 -12.83 -13.57 3.52
CA GLY A 162 -12.09 -13.30 4.73
C GLY A 162 -11.67 -11.84 4.85
N LEU A 163 -11.86 -11.26 6.04
CA LEU A 163 -11.29 -9.96 6.37
C LEU A 163 -9.79 -10.14 6.63
N THR A 164 -8.99 -9.61 5.73
CA THR A 164 -7.52 -9.61 5.84
C THR A 164 -7.00 -8.19 5.84
N GLY A 165 -5.85 -7.98 6.48
CA GLY A 165 -5.03 -6.77 6.54
C GLY A 165 -5.74 -5.43 6.31
N TYR A 166 -5.71 -4.55 7.31
CA TYR A 166 -6.21 -3.18 7.17
C TYR A 166 -5.42 -2.27 8.13
N GLY A 167 -5.07 -1.07 7.70
CA GLY A 167 -4.30 -0.11 8.51
C GLY A 167 -4.97 0.24 9.83
N GLY A 168 -6.29 0.41 9.83
CA GLY A 168 -7.08 0.67 11.03
C GLY A 168 -7.44 -0.58 11.84
N GLY A 169 -6.92 -1.76 11.48
CA GLY A 169 -7.30 -3.03 12.08
C GLY A 169 -8.60 -3.60 11.52
N LEU A 170 -8.85 -4.89 11.79
CA LEU A 170 -10.00 -5.60 11.25
C LEU A 170 -11.34 -5.08 11.81
N GLY A 171 -11.33 -4.54 13.03
CA GLY A 171 -12.52 -3.92 13.64
C GLY A 171 -13.00 -2.70 12.84
N ALA A 172 -12.08 -1.79 12.49
CA ALA A 172 -12.40 -0.63 11.67
C ALA A 172 -12.82 -1.02 10.25
N LYS A 173 -12.15 -2.02 9.64
CA LYS A 173 -12.54 -2.54 8.33
C LYS A 173 -13.98 -3.06 8.35
N ARG A 174 -14.31 -3.89 9.34
CA ARG A 174 -15.65 -4.43 9.50
C ARG A 174 -16.69 -3.31 9.69
N TYR A 175 -16.40 -2.36 10.58
CA TYR A 175 -17.27 -1.23 10.81
C TYR A 175 -17.60 -0.46 9.52
N LEU A 176 -16.58 -0.19 8.69
CA LEU A 176 -16.74 0.53 7.43
C LEU A 176 -17.59 -0.27 6.42
N LEU A 177 -17.35 -1.59 6.31
CA LEU A 177 -18.15 -2.46 5.44
C LEU A 177 -19.61 -2.56 5.90
N ASP A 178 -19.84 -2.71 7.19
CA ASP A 178 -21.20 -2.76 7.78
C ASP A 178 -21.93 -1.42 7.63
N LEU A 179 -21.21 -0.29 7.75
CA LEU A 179 -21.75 1.04 7.50
C LEU A 179 -22.21 1.22 6.05
N GLU A 180 -21.44 0.69 5.11
CA GLU A 180 -21.73 0.82 3.69
C GLU A 180 -22.80 -0.17 3.19
N SER A 181 -22.98 -1.30 3.85
CA SER A 181 -23.93 -2.35 3.47
C SER A 181 -24.68 -2.92 4.68
N PRO A 182 -25.52 -2.13 5.35
CA PRO A 182 -26.21 -2.56 6.56
C PRO A 182 -27.16 -3.75 6.33
N GLN A 183 -27.60 -3.99 5.09
CA GLN A 183 -28.48 -5.10 4.73
C GLN A 183 -27.74 -6.40 4.40
N GLN A 184 -26.47 -6.31 4.07
CA GLN A 184 -25.57 -7.43 3.85
C GLN A 184 -24.57 -7.52 5.02
N ARG A 185 -25.06 -7.92 6.21
CA ARG A 185 -24.16 -8.42 7.26
C ARG A 185 -23.55 -9.74 6.77
N LEU A 186 -22.55 -9.62 5.89
CA LEU A 186 -21.78 -10.76 5.43
C LEU A 186 -21.17 -11.44 6.66
N PRO A 187 -21.32 -12.75 6.82
CA PRO A 187 -20.63 -13.50 7.85
C PRO A 187 -19.14 -13.56 7.48
N PHE A 188 -18.44 -12.42 7.63
CA PHE A 188 -17.01 -12.37 7.41
C PHE A 188 -16.32 -13.36 8.36
N LYS A 189 -15.68 -14.37 7.82
CA LYS A 189 -14.82 -15.26 8.58
C LYS A 189 -13.65 -14.43 9.08
N THR A 190 -13.54 -14.24 10.39
CA THR A 190 -12.37 -13.61 10.99
C THR A 190 -11.22 -14.59 10.84
N VAL A 191 -10.33 -14.37 9.88
CA VAL A 191 -9.10 -15.14 9.77
C VAL A 191 -8.21 -14.67 10.92
N THR A 192 -8.23 -15.38 12.03
CA THR A 192 -7.22 -15.22 13.07
C THR A 192 -5.89 -15.55 12.43
N ASN A 193 -4.99 -14.56 12.34
CA ASN A 193 -3.61 -14.77 11.90
C ASN A 193 -2.97 -15.87 12.76
N LYS A 194 -2.99 -17.11 12.28
CA LYS A 194 -2.15 -18.15 12.82
C LYS A 194 -0.71 -17.66 12.65
N PRO A 195 0.13 -17.63 13.69
CA PRO A 195 1.51 -17.17 13.54
C PRO A 195 2.16 -17.97 12.42
N ALA A 196 2.85 -17.27 11.52
CA ALA A 196 3.57 -17.88 10.41
C ALA A 196 4.37 -19.07 10.93
N ARG A 197 4.14 -20.29 10.38
CA ARG A 197 4.95 -21.45 10.67
C ARG A 197 6.41 -21.07 10.51
N LYS A 198 7.18 -21.16 11.59
CA LYS A 198 8.64 -21.05 11.54
C LYS A 198 9.16 -21.93 10.39
N PRO A 199 10.10 -21.44 9.58
CA PRO A 199 10.68 -22.24 8.52
C PRO A 199 11.26 -23.50 9.18
N THR A 200 10.75 -24.68 8.83
CA THR A 200 11.34 -25.94 9.22
C THR A 200 12.74 -25.98 8.63
N ALA A 201 13.74 -26.02 9.51
CA ALA A 201 15.14 -26.18 9.14
C ALA A 201 15.26 -27.37 8.20
N LYS A 202 15.75 -27.15 6.98
CA LYS A 202 16.12 -28.22 6.06
C LYS A 202 17.16 -29.08 6.75
N LYS A 203 16.84 -30.39 7.00
CA LYS A 203 17.81 -31.40 7.43
C LYS A 203 18.99 -31.39 6.46
N PRO A 204 20.24 -31.40 6.96
CA PRO A 204 21.41 -31.51 6.08
C PRO A 204 21.38 -32.83 5.32
N ALA A 205 21.52 -32.77 3.99
CA ALA A 205 21.64 -33.92 3.13
C ALA A 205 22.87 -34.77 3.54
N LYS A 206 22.66 -36.05 3.81
CA LYS A 206 23.72 -37.01 4.05
C LYS A 206 24.67 -37.05 2.83
N LYS A 207 25.93 -36.70 3.05
CA LYS A 207 27.02 -36.92 2.10
C LYS A 207 27.18 -38.44 1.92
N THR A 208 26.79 -38.99 0.79
CA THR A 208 27.22 -40.31 0.33
C THR A 208 28.60 -40.17 -0.28
N THR A 209 29.57 -40.74 0.42
CA THR A 209 30.92 -40.95 -0.07
C THR A 209 30.89 -41.90 -1.26
N LYS A 210 31.17 -41.43 -2.47
CA LYS A 210 31.46 -42.26 -3.62
C LYS A 210 32.98 -42.46 -3.75
N LYS A 211 33.34 -43.76 -3.63
CA LYS A 211 34.67 -44.36 -3.83
C LYS A 211 35.34 -43.89 -5.11
N THR A 212 36.59 -43.51 -4.94
CA THR A 212 37.59 -43.19 -5.97
C THR A 212 37.88 -44.40 -6.83
N VAL A 213 37.72 -44.33 -8.14
CA VAL A 213 38.34 -45.19 -9.11
C VAL A 213 39.24 -44.38 -10.01
N LYS A 214 40.55 -44.61 -9.86
CA LYS A 214 41.61 -44.12 -10.76
C LYS A 214 41.40 -44.69 -12.16
N LYS A 215 41.49 -43.86 -13.20
CA LYS A 215 41.94 -44.23 -14.53
C LYS A 215 42.71 -43.07 -15.20
N THR A 216 43.87 -43.43 -15.66
CA THR A 216 44.98 -42.73 -16.25
C THR A 216 44.66 -42.15 -17.65
N PRO A 217 45.51 -41.26 -18.19
CA PRO A 217 45.12 -40.32 -19.27
C PRO A 217 45.45 -40.82 -20.66
N ALA A 218 44.73 -40.32 -21.67
CA ALA A 218 45.14 -40.48 -23.07
C ALA A 218 44.90 -39.18 -23.90
N LYS A 219 46.03 -38.60 -24.31
CA LYS A 219 46.37 -37.98 -25.60
C LYS A 219 45.41 -37.01 -26.30
N LYS A 220 45.87 -35.77 -26.39
CA LYS A 220 45.66 -34.83 -27.49
C LYS A 220 46.09 -35.40 -28.86
N PRO A 221 45.52 -34.95 -30.00
CA PRO A 221 46.19 -33.95 -30.83
C PRO A 221 45.26 -32.85 -31.43
N ALA A 222 45.80 -31.63 -31.40
CA ALA A 222 46.36 -30.82 -32.49
C ALA A 222 45.37 -30.12 -33.41
N ALA A 223 45.48 -28.85 -33.35
CA ALA A 223 45.11 -27.70 -34.17
C ALA A 223 44.92 -27.85 -35.69
N LYS A 224 43.98 -27.07 -36.22
CA LYS A 224 44.12 -26.38 -37.49
C LYS A 224 43.28 -25.10 -37.53
N LYS A 225 43.93 -23.96 -37.65
CA LYS A 225 43.51 -22.70 -38.28
C LYS A 225 44.21 -22.67 -39.64
N PRO A 226 43.98 -21.72 -40.56
CA PRO A 226 42.94 -20.71 -40.77
C PRO A 226 42.46 -20.66 -42.25
N GLY A 227 41.46 -19.86 -42.56
CA GLY A 227 41.11 -19.47 -43.94
C GLY A 227 40.43 -18.10 -43.98
N LYS A 228 41.19 -17.06 -44.25
CA LYS A 228 40.76 -15.72 -44.71
C LYS A 228 40.09 -15.78 -46.09
N LYS A 229 39.04 -14.98 -46.29
CA LYS A 229 39.00 -13.98 -47.40
C LYS A 229 37.65 -13.26 -47.39
N ALA A 230 37.70 -11.96 -47.27
CA ALA A 230 36.82 -10.98 -47.88
C ALA A 230 37.35 -10.75 -49.31
N PRO A 231 36.79 -9.87 -50.21
CA PRO A 231 35.80 -8.82 -50.02
C PRO A 231 34.89 -8.59 -51.26
N ALA A 232 34.07 -7.50 -51.17
CA ALA A 232 33.60 -6.62 -52.26
C ALA A 232 32.45 -7.20 -53.16
N SER A 233 31.49 -6.45 -53.68
CA SER A 233 31.27 -5.02 -53.93
C SER A 233 29.89 -4.86 -54.57
N ASP A 234 29.33 -3.67 -54.38
CA ASP A 234 28.58 -2.88 -55.32
C ASP A 234 27.22 -3.35 -55.88
N GLY A 235 26.25 -2.50 -55.73
CA GLY A 235 25.62 -1.82 -56.83
C GLY A 235 24.10 -1.70 -56.71
N ILE A 236 23.64 -0.53 -56.39
CA ILE A 236 22.73 0.35 -57.17
C ILE A 236 21.47 -0.31 -57.74
N SER A 237 20.33 0.05 -57.24
CA SER A 237 19.26 0.84 -57.89
C SER A 237 18.17 1.15 -56.87
#